data_9e5bf1b59925c74494b31be7aa80e826
#
_entry.id   9e5bf1b59925c74494b31be7aa80e826
#
_cell.length_a   1.000
_cell.length_b   1.000
_cell.length_c   1.000
_cell.angle_alpha   90.00
_cell.angle_beta   90.00
_cell.angle_gamma   90.00
#
_symmetry.space_group_name_H-M   'P 1'
#
loop_
_entity.id
_entity.type
_entity.pdbx_description
1 polymer ?
#
loop_
_entity_poly.entity_id
_entity_poly.type
_entity_poly.pdbx_seq_one_letter_code
_entity_poly.pdbx_strand_id
1 'polypeptide(L)'
;PQATFAITGVSRSCMAQITRHRHVSFDIQSMRYVSFDDVDPADVEEGAMVVTPPSAVDPDWIGRNQSGGSVDEETVAERKRVFRETVRDSVESYQRLLGLGMPPEDARFVLPIGTEVNIVMSLNVRMLMHVADMRAAADSQWEIREMTEAVLDLAAEWCPLTFDHYEEHLKGRKNRLAP
;
A
#
# COMPACT_ATOMS: atom_id res chain seq x y z
N PRO A 1 -22.80 -11.07 8.71
CA PRO A 1 -21.48 -11.71 8.60
C PRO A 1 -20.37 -10.67 8.55
N GLN A 2 -19.21 -11.01 9.09
CA GLN A 2 -18.02 -10.18 9.17
C GLN A 2 -16.82 -11.04 8.75
N ALA A 3 -15.89 -10.45 8.02
CA ALA A 3 -14.62 -11.07 7.65
C ALA A 3 -13.46 -10.30 8.27
N THR A 4 -12.36 -10.99 8.48
CA THR A 4 -11.09 -10.43 8.94
C THR A 4 -10.01 -10.85 7.95
N PHE A 5 -9.26 -9.87 7.45
CA PHE A 5 -8.17 -10.05 6.49
C PHE A 5 -6.86 -9.65 7.12
N ALA A 6 -5.83 -10.48 6.95
CA ALA A 6 -4.45 -10.12 7.23
C ALA A 6 -3.81 -9.64 5.91
N ILE A 7 -3.29 -8.44 5.92
CA ILE A 7 -2.74 -7.74 4.75
C ILE A 7 -1.27 -7.44 5.05
N THR A 8 -0.39 -7.86 4.17
CA THR A 8 1.07 -7.65 4.24
C THR A 8 1.58 -7.05 2.93
N GLY A 9 2.79 -6.49 2.94
CA GLY A 9 3.42 -5.95 1.73
C GLY A 9 2.74 -4.68 1.20
N VAL A 10 2.05 -3.93 2.05
CA VAL A 10 1.46 -2.65 1.68
C VAL A 10 2.16 -1.49 2.37
N SER A 11 2.20 -0.34 1.69
CA SER A 11 2.86 0.85 2.21
C SER A 11 2.04 1.59 3.27
N ARG A 12 2.70 2.43 4.04
CA ARG A 12 2.01 3.40 4.91
C ARG A 12 1.18 4.40 4.13
N SER A 13 1.50 4.64 2.87
CA SER A 13 0.66 5.43 1.96
C SER A 13 -0.68 4.74 1.72
N CYS A 14 -0.68 3.43 1.44
CA CYS A 14 -1.89 2.61 1.31
C CYS A 14 -2.66 2.57 2.63
N MET A 15 -1.97 2.33 3.75
CA MET A 15 -2.55 2.37 5.10
C MET A 15 -3.30 3.68 5.35
N ALA A 16 -2.69 4.83 5.05
CA ALA A 16 -3.30 6.14 5.26
C ALA A 16 -4.58 6.34 4.43
N GLN A 17 -4.72 5.65 3.30
CA GLN A 17 -5.91 5.68 2.46
C GLN A 17 -7.01 4.75 2.98
N ILE A 18 -6.67 3.52 3.37
CA ILE A 18 -7.67 2.53 3.82
C ILE A 18 -8.23 2.88 5.20
N THR A 19 -7.43 3.45 6.09
CA THR A 19 -7.87 3.84 7.45
C THR A 19 -8.84 5.02 7.47
N ARG A 20 -9.11 5.66 6.35
CA ARG A 20 -10.17 6.69 6.24
C ARG A 20 -11.59 6.10 6.29
N HIS A 21 -11.73 4.79 6.14
CA HIS A 21 -13.03 4.10 6.22
C HIS A 21 -13.41 3.85 7.69
N ARG A 22 -14.34 4.66 8.22
CA ARG A 22 -14.66 4.74 9.65
C ARG A 22 -15.37 3.51 10.23
N HIS A 23 -16.07 2.74 9.40
CA HIS A 23 -16.81 1.54 9.83
C HIS A 23 -16.04 0.25 9.64
N VAL A 24 -14.72 0.34 9.68
CA VAL A 24 -13.78 -0.78 9.58
C VAL A 24 -12.92 -0.79 10.83
N SER A 25 -12.69 -1.96 11.39
CA SER A 25 -11.75 -2.14 12.49
C SER A 25 -10.38 -2.46 11.94
N PHE A 26 -9.36 -1.78 12.43
CA PHE A 26 -7.97 -1.97 12.04
C PHE A 26 -7.10 -2.27 13.24
N ASP A 27 -6.22 -3.26 13.10
CA ASP A 27 -5.04 -3.45 13.92
C ASP A 27 -3.81 -3.33 13.01
N ILE A 28 -2.90 -2.42 13.34
CA ILE A 28 -1.83 -1.99 12.45
C ILE A 28 -0.50 -2.09 13.16
N GLN A 29 0.47 -2.73 12.50
CA GLN A 29 1.83 -2.83 13.01
C GLN A 29 2.41 -1.46 13.35
N SER A 30 2.85 -1.33 14.60
CA SER A 30 3.38 -0.08 15.12
C SER A 30 4.90 0.00 14.94
N MET A 31 5.38 1.03 14.25
CA MET A 31 6.80 1.37 14.18
C MET A 31 7.37 1.96 15.49
N ARG A 32 6.55 2.06 16.53
CA ARG A 32 7.01 2.42 17.87
C ARG A 32 7.61 1.22 18.61
N TYR A 33 7.05 0.02 18.34
CA TYR A 33 7.41 -1.23 19.01
C TYR A 33 8.17 -2.20 18.09
N VAL A 34 8.08 -2.01 16.79
CA VAL A 34 8.83 -2.77 15.79
C VAL A 34 9.84 -1.81 15.19
N SER A 35 11.10 -2.03 15.48
CA SER A 35 12.23 -1.27 14.91
C SER A 35 12.75 -1.96 13.65
N PHE A 36 13.50 -1.22 12.87
CA PHE A 36 14.21 -1.70 11.67
C PHE A 36 15.73 -1.52 11.88
N ASP A 37 16.18 -1.72 13.12
CA ASP A 37 17.57 -1.58 13.52
C ASP A 37 18.48 -2.70 12.99
N ASP A 38 17.91 -3.84 12.66
CA ASP A 38 18.56 -5.03 12.13
C ASP A 38 18.43 -5.23 10.61
N VAL A 39 17.77 -4.31 9.92
CA VAL A 39 17.62 -4.38 8.45
C VAL A 39 18.95 -4.05 7.78
N ASP A 40 19.47 -4.94 6.93
CA ASP A 40 20.64 -4.65 6.13
C ASP A 40 20.31 -3.61 5.04
N PRO A 41 21.02 -2.48 4.97
CA PRO A 41 20.83 -1.52 3.88
C PRO A 41 20.96 -2.12 2.47
N ALA A 42 21.70 -3.20 2.29
CA ALA A 42 21.78 -3.91 1.02
C ALA A 42 20.46 -4.60 0.65
N ASP A 43 19.76 -5.18 1.62
CA ASP A 43 18.44 -5.79 1.40
C ASP A 43 17.40 -4.73 0.98
N VAL A 44 17.56 -3.50 1.47
CA VAL A 44 16.71 -2.36 1.07
C VAL A 44 16.90 -2.01 -0.41
N GLU A 45 18.13 -2.10 -0.93
CA GLU A 45 18.40 -1.92 -2.35
C GLU A 45 17.74 -3.00 -3.21
N GLU A 46 17.53 -4.20 -2.68
CA GLU A 46 16.79 -5.29 -3.32
C GLU A 46 15.27 -5.16 -3.21
N GLY A 47 14.79 -4.21 -2.44
CA GLY A 47 13.36 -3.88 -2.28
C GLY A 47 12.75 -4.32 -0.97
N ALA A 48 13.54 -4.73 0.02
CA ALA A 48 13.04 -5.00 1.36
C ALA A 48 12.53 -3.72 2.04
N MET A 49 11.55 -3.88 2.94
CA MET A 49 11.03 -2.85 3.84
C MET A 49 10.22 -1.72 3.18
N VAL A 50 10.38 -1.46 1.89
CA VAL A 50 9.68 -0.36 1.19
C VAL A 50 9.04 -0.85 -0.09
N VAL A 51 7.76 -0.58 -0.22
CA VAL A 51 7.01 -0.90 -1.45
C VAL A 51 7.56 -0.08 -2.60
N THR A 52 8.06 -0.76 -3.62
CA THR A 52 8.57 -0.12 -4.83
C THR A 52 7.40 0.23 -5.76
N PRO A 53 7.16 1.52 -6.07
CA PRO A 53 6.08 1.88 -6.98
C PRO A 53 6.37 1.40 -8.41
N PRO A 54 5.37 0.89 -9.15
CA PRO A 54 5.56 0.42 -10.52
C PRO A 54 6.23 1.44 -11.43
N SER A 55 5.91 2.71 -11.28
CA SER A 55 6.53 3.80 -12.07
C SER A 55 8.05 3.94 -11.89
N ALA A 56 8.63 3.32 -10.87
CA ALA A 56 10.09 3.30 -10.68
C ALA A 56 10.78 2.18 -11.46
N VAL A 57 10.03 1.15 -11.92
CA VAL A 57 10.61 -0.07 -12.49
C VAL A 57 10.00 -0.49 -13.82
N ASP A 58 8.85 0.04 -14.19
CA ASP A 58 8.11 -0.30 -15.41
C ASP A 58 8.10 0.90 -16.38
N PRO A 59 8.69 0.77 -17.58
CA PRO A 59 8.72 1.83 -18.59
C PRO A 59 7.34 2.16 -19.17
N ASP A 60 6.43 1.19 -19.16
CA ASP A 60 5.08 1.33 -19.70
C ASP A 60 4.07 1.78 -18.64
N TRP A 61 4.50 1.89 -17.38
CA TRP A 61 3.64 2.37 -16.32
C TRP A 61 3.34 3.87 -16.48
N ILE A 62 2.11 4.15 -16.87
CA ILE A 62 1.60 5.52 -16.98
C ILE A 62 0.71 5.79 -15.78
N GLY A 63 1.17 6.64 -14.88
CA GLY A 63 0.34 7.15 -13.79
C GLY A 63 -0.87 7.92 -14.34
N ARG A 64 -1.99 7.82 -13.66
CA ARG A 64 -3.29 8.38 -14.09
C ARG A 64 -3.26 9.86 -14.52
N ASN A 65 -2.38 10.65 -13.94
CA ASN A 65 -2.27 12.09 -14.21
C ASN A 65 -1.08 12.42 -15.13
N GLN A 66 -0.45 11.43 -15.75
CA GLN A 66 0.65 11.65 -16.68
C GLN A 66 0.13 11.52 -18.11
N SER A 67 0.16 12.59 -18.84
CA SER A 67 -0.08 12.67 -20.28
C SER A 67 1.17 12.31 -21.09
N GLY A 68 1.94 11.32 -20.64
CA GLY A 68 3.17 10.84 -21.28
C GLY A 68 3.00 9.42 -21.79
N GLY A 69 3.66 9.10 -22.91
CA GLY A 69 3.85 7.71 -23.37
C GLY A 69 4.85 6.97 -22.48
N SER A 70 5.21 5.74 -22.88
CA SER A 70 6.29 4.98 -22.27
C SER A 70 7.57 5.81 -22.20
N VAL A 71 8.32 5.65 -21.13
CA VAL A 71 9.65 6.26 -20.99
C VAL A 71 10.72 5.27 -21.46
N ASP A 72 11.86 5.78 -21.88
CA ASP A 72 13.00 4.94 -22.27
C ASP A 72 13.58 4.18 -21.08
N GLU A 73 14.28 3.07 -21.38
CA GLU A 73 14.88 2.19 -20.38
C GLU A 73 15.94 2.90 -19.51
N GLU A 74 16.66 3.88 -20.07
CA GLU A 74 17.67 4.65 -19.34
C GLU A 74 17.00 5.50 -18.24
N THR A 75 15.90 6.16 -18.57
CA THR A 75 15.08 6.91 -17.59
C THR A 75 14.52 6.01 -16.49
N VAL A 76 14.06 4.80 -16.83
CA VAL A 76 13.59 3.82 -15.83
C VAL A 76 14.72 3.37 -14.92
N ALA A 77 15.88 3.03 -15.50
CA ALA A 77 17.06 2.64 -14.72
C ALA A 77 17.48 3.74 -13.74
N GLU A 78 17.46 4.99 -14.19
CA GLU A 78 17.78 6.14 -13.34
C GLU A 78 16.73 6.36 -12.23
N ARG A 79 15.42 6.25 -12.53
CA ARG A 79 14.36 6.31 -11.52
C ARG A 79 14.54 5.25 -10.43
N LYS A 80 14.82 4.01 -10.85
CA LYS A 80 15.06 2.88 -9.95
C LYS A 80 16.28 3.13 -9.06
N ARG A 81 17.37 3.63 -9.65
CA ARG A 81 18.60 3.95 -8.93
C ARG A 81 18.35 5.03 -7.86
N VAL A 82 17.79 6.16 -8.26
CA VAL A 82 17.52 7.29 -7.37
C VAL A 82 16.56 6.89 -6.24
N PHE A 83 15.50 6.14 -6.58
CA PHE A 83 14.55 5.66 -5.59
C PHE A 83 15.23 4.78 -4.53
N ARG A 84 16.00 3.77 -4.96
CA ARG A 84 16.68 2.82 -4.07
C ARG A 84 17.75 3.47 -3.20
N GLU A 85 18.58 4.32 -3.78
CA GLU A 85 19.60 5.08 -3.04
C GLU A 85 18.93 5.95 -1.95
N THR A 86 17.88 6.67 -2.30
CA THR A 86 17.15 7.53 -1.34
C THR A 86 16.53 6.72 -0.19
N VAL A 87 15.97 5.55 -0.49
CA VAL A 87 15.41 4.67 0.54
C VAL A 87 16.50 4.14 1.46
N ARG A 88 17.61 3.64 0.89
CA ARG A 88 18.77 3.19 1.67
C ARG A 88 19.29 4.28 2.60
N ASP A 89 19.55 5.47 2.07
CA ASP A 89 20.07 6.60 2.86
C ASP A 89 19.11 6.98 4.01
N SER A 90 17.81 6.84 3.78
CA SER A 90 16.76 7.04 4.79
C SER A 90 16.84 6.00 5.91
N VAL A 91 17.02 4.71 5.58
CA VAL A 91 17.16 3.62 6.55
C VAL A 91 18.46 3.76 7.33
N GLU A 92 19.57 4.05 6.69
CA GLU A 92 20.86 4.33 7.35
C GLU A 92 20.75 5.51 8.32
N SER A 93 20.04 6.57 7.92
CA SER A 93 19.78 7.73 8.79
C SER A 93 18.95 7.35 10.01
N TYR A 94 17.92 6.52 9.84
CA TYR A 94 17.11 5.99 10.92
C TYR A 94 17.95 5.20 11.92
N GLN A 95 18.74 4.24 11.44
CA GLN A 95 19.62 3.41 12.28
C GLN A 95 20.67 4.24 13.02
N ARG A 96 21.23 5.25 12.35
CA ARG A 96 22.16 6.19 12.98
C ARG A 96 21.51 6.99 14.09
N LEU A 97 20.27 7.46 13.93
CA LEU A 97 19.51 8.15 14.97
C LEU A 97 19.26 7.26 16.18
N LEU A 98 18.90 5.99 15.95
CA LEU A 98 18.75 5.00 17.02
C LEU A 98 20.08 4.81 17.78
N GLY A 99 21.21 4.68 17.06
CA GLY A 99 22.54 4.55 17.65
C GLY A 99 22.98 5.79 18.47
N LEU A 100 22.40 6.95 18.18
CA LEU A 100 22.59 8.17 18.97
C LEU A 100 21.62 8.29 20.16
N GLY A 101 20.80 7.27 20.42
CA GLY A 101 19.85 7.20 21.53
C GLY A 101 18.50 7.87 21.28
N MET A 102 18.19 8.21 20.03
CA MET A 102 16.85 8.69 19.67
C MET A 102 15.83 7.55 19.76
N PRO A 103 14.67 7.71 20.43
CA PRO A 103 13.69 6.64 20.52
C PRO A 103 13.09 6.30 19.15
N PRO A 104 12.72 5.02 18.89
CA PRO A 104 12.17 4.59 17.59
C PRO A 104 10.96 5.40 17.15
N GLU A 105 10.11 5.84 18.07
CA GLU A 105 8.93 6.65 17.80
C GLU A 105 9.24 8.01 17.17
N ASP A 106 10.44 8.53 17.37
CA ASP A 106 10.91 9.78 16.79
C ASP A 106 11.85 9.54 15.61
N ALA A 107 12.76 8.56 15.71
CA ALA A 107 13.68 8.22 14.64
C ALA A 107 12.97 7.86 13.33
N ARG A 108 11.80 7.18 13.41
CA ARG A 108 10.96 6.79 12.26
C ARG A 108 10.46 7.96 11.39
N PHE A 109 10.59 9.21 11.85
CA PHE A 109 10.18 10.37 11.06
C PHE A 109 11.00 10.55 9.78
N VAL A 110 12.20 9.97 9.71
CA VAL A 110 13.03 10.01 8.50
C VAL A 110 12.72 8.88 7.52
N LEU A 111 11.89 7.88 7.90
CA LEU A 111 11.53 6.78 7.02
C LEU A 111 10.50 7.21 5.97
N PRO A 112 10.60 6.70 4.73
CA PRO A 112 9.69 7.08 3.66
C PRO A 112 8.26 6.56 3.90
N ILE A 113 7.28 7.26 3.35
CA ILE A 113 5.86 6.85 3.42
C ILE A 113 5.60 5.52 2.68
N GLY A 114 6.52 5.10 1.82
CA GLY A 114 6.51 3.80 1.15
C GLY A 114 6.89 2.63 2.06
N THR A 115 7.32 2.87 3.31
CA THR A 115 7.66 1.81 4.27
C THR A 115 6.50 0.85 4.45
N GLU A 116 6.80 -0.46 4.37
CA GLU A 116 5.82 -1.53 4.52
C GLU A 116 5.19 -1.55 5.90
N VAL A 117 3.96 -2.04 5.95
CA VAL A 117 3.20 -2.20 7.18
C VAL A 117 2.27 -3.42 7.06
N ASN A 118 2.11 -4.14 8.18
CA ASN A 118 1.14 -5.20 8.30
C ASN A 118 -0.16 -4.65 8.90
N ILE A 119 -1.29 -5.05 8.34
CA ILE A 119 -2.62 -4.58 8.73
C ILE A 119 -3.53 -5.79 8.94
N VAL A 120 -4.24 -5.83 10.05
CA VAL A 120 -5.41 -6.70 10.21
C VAL A 120 -6.64 -5.82 10.08
N MET A 121 -7.50 -6.15 9.12
CA MET A 121 -8.71 -5.39 8.78
C MET A 121 -9.94 -6.25 8.97
N SER A 122 -10.90 -5.79 9.80
CA SER A 122 -12.17 -6.49 10.03
C SER A 122 -13.35 -5.60 9.63
N LEU A 123 -14.25 -6.15 8.79
CA LEU A 123 -15.41 -5.43 8.29
C LEU A 123 -16.55 -6.37 7.92
N ASN A 124 -17.77 -5.84 7.87
CA ASN A 124 -18.90 -6.60 7.38
C ASN A 124 -19.02 -6.51 5.85
N VAL A 125 -19.85 -7.41 5.28
CA VAL A 125 -20.07 -7.51 3.82
C VAL A 125 -20.45 -6.18 3.18
N ARG A 126 -21.39 -5.44 3.78
CA ARG A 126 -21.83 -4.16 3.21
C ARG A 126 -20.70 -3.13 3.21
N MET A 127 -19.89 -3.11 4.27
CA MET A 127 -18.76 -2.20 4.35
C MET A 127 -17.66 -2.58 3.36
N LEU A 128 -17.46 -3.88 3.13
CA LEU A 128 -16.51 -4.35 2.11
C LEU A 128 -16.93 -3.90 0.70
N MET A 129 -18.22 -4.02 0.35
CA MET A 129 -18.73 -3.49 -0.92
C MET A 129 -18.49 -1.97 -1.04
N HIS A 130 -18.71 -1.20 0.04
CA HIS A 130 -18.46 0.24 0.03
C HIS A 130 -16.96 0.57 -0.13
N VAL A 131 -16.08 -0.17 0.54
CA VAL A 131 -14.62 -0.03 0.35
C VAL A 131 -14.25 -0.34 -1.09
N ALA A 132 -14.79 -1.41 -1.66
CA ALA A 132 -14.55 -1.82 -3.04
C ALA A 132 -15.02 -0.76 -4.05
N ASP A 133 -16.22 -0.20 -3.88
CA ASP A 133 -16.73 0.89 -4.72
C ASP A 133 -15.79 2.11 -4.75
N MET A 134 -15.14 2.38 -3.62
CA MET A 134 -14.27 3.54 -3.46
C MET A 134 -12.81 3.27 -3.83
N ARG A 135 -12.33 2.03 -3.70
CA ARG A 135 -10.90 1.71 -3.76
C ARG A 135 -10.52 0.78 -4.90
N ALA A 136 -11.44 -0.08 -5.36
CA ALA A 136 -11.25 -0.84 -6.60
C ALA A 136 -11.61 -0.04 -7.86
N ALA A 137 -12.01 1.23 -7.70
CA ALA A 137 -12.30 2.11 -8.83
C ALA A 137 -11.03 2.38 -9.66
N ALA A 138 -11.20 2.49 -10.99
CA ALA A 138 -10.09 2.70 -11.93
C ALA A 138 -9.27 3.96 -11.65
N ASP A 139 -9.85 4.90 -10.91
CA ASP A 139 -9.21 6.16 -10.51
C ASP A 139 -8.52 6.13 -9.15
N SER A 140 -8.59 5.03 -8.45
CA SER A 140 -7.84 4.83 -7.22
C SER A 140 -6.34 4.71 -7.49
N GLN A 141 -5.55 5.02 -6.50
CA GLN A 141 -4.11 4.78 -6.55
C GLN A 141 -3.86 3.26 -6.70
N TRP A 142 -2.84 2.89 -7.47
CA TRP A 142 -2.61 1.52 -7.90
C TRP A 142 -2.57 0.51 -6.74
N GLU A 143 -1.85 0.83 -5.67
CA GLU A 143 -1.59 -0.09 -4.55
C GLU A 143 -2.87 -0.41 -3.76
N ILE A 144 -3.66 0.62 -3.39
CA ILE A 144 -4.90 0.40 -2.67
C ILE A 144 -5.95 -0.29 -3.56
N ARG A 145 -5.88 -0.09 -4.87
CA ARG A 145 -6.74 -0.81 -5.83
C ARG A 145 -6.37 -2.28 -5.87
N GLU A 146 -5.10 -2.63 -6.07
CA GLU A 146 -4.63 -4.02 -6.09
C GLU A 146 -4.90 -4.73 -4.77
N MET A 147 -4.62 -4.09 -3.64
CA MET A 147 -4.98 -4.62 -2.32
C MET A 147 -6.48 -4.90 -2.22
N THR A 148 -7.32 -3.97 -2.68
CA THR A 148 -8.78 -4.13 -2.60
C THR A 148 -9.29 -5.22 -3.53
N GLU A 149 -8.72 -5.37 -4.73
CA GLU A 149 -9.03 -6.46 -5.65
C GLU A 149 -8.68 -7.82 -5.02
N ALA A 150 -7.50 -7.97 -4.44
CA ALA A 150 -7.10 -9.21 -3.74
C ALA A 150 -8.06 -9.54 -2.57
N VAL A 151 -8.54 -8.53 -1.84
CA VAL A 151 -9.54 -8.72 -0.79
C VAL A 151 -10.90 -9.15 -1.37
N LEU A 152 -11.29 -8.64 -2.54
CA LEU A 152 -12.52 -9.06 -3.22
C LEU A 152 -12.44 -10.51 -3.71
N ASP A 153 -11.32 -10.96 -4.24
CA ASP A 153 -11.10 -12.35 -4.64
C ASP A 153 -11.33 -13.30 -3.46
N LEU A 154 -10.72 -13.01 -2.31
CA LEU A 154 -10.95 -13.79 -1.09
C LEU A 154 -12.39 -13.70 -0.57
N ALA A 155 -13.04 -12.57 -0.76
CA ALA A 155 -14.44 -12.38 -0.36
C ALA A 155 -15.40 -13.19 -1.27
N ALA A 156 -15.09 -13.34 -2.55
CA ALA A 156 -15.82 -14.18 -3.47
C ALA A 156 -15.72 -15.67 -3.07
N GLU A 157 -14.55 -16.13 -2.65
CA GLU A 157 -14.40 -17.49 -2.09
C GLU A 157 -15.22 -17.69 -0.81
N TRP A 158 -15.24 -16.70 0.08
CA TRP A 158 -15.94 -16.76 1.35
C TRP A 158 -17.46 -16.64 1.22
N CYS A 159 -17.96 -15.79 0.34
CA CYS A 159 -19.39 -15.50 0.18
C CYS A 159 -19.76 -15.31 -1.31
N PRO A 160 -19.66 -16.38 -2.13
CA PRO A 160 -19.75 -16.31 -3.59
C PRO A 160 -21.06 -15.69 -4.06
N LEU A 161 -22.22 -16.11 -3.53
CA LEU A 161 -23.52 -15.55 -3.95
C LEU A 161 -23.62 -14.03 -3.87
N THR A 162 -22.88 -13.42 -2.95
CA THR A 162 -22.90 -11.96 -2.76
C THR A 162 -21.85 -11.29 -3.64
N PHE A 163 -20.62 -11.81 -3.65
CA PHE A 163 -19.52 -11.11 -4.31
C PHE A 163 -19.45 -11.42 -5.81
N ASP A 164 -19.89 -12.59 -6.29
CA ASP A 164 -20.10 -12.84 -7.71
C ASP A 164 -21.15 -11.88 -8.26
N HIS A 165 -22.28 -11.72 -7.56
CA HIS A 165 -23.29 -10.74 -7.95
C HIS A 165 -22.76 -9.30 -7.93
N TYR A 166 -21.94 -8.95 -6.93
CA TYR A 166 -21.30 -7.63 -6.86
C TYR A 166 -20.38 -7.38 -8.05
N GLU A 167 -19.51 -8.33 -8.37
CA GLU A 167 -18.59 -8.26 -9.52
C GLU A 167 -19.35 -8.10 -10.86
N GLU A 168 -20.37 -8.92 -11.09
CA GLU A 168 -21.12 -8.93 -12.36
C GLU A 168 -22.01 -7.70 -12.55
N HIS A 169 -22.60 -7.20 -11.47
CA HIS A 169 -23.72 -6.27 -11.59
C HIS A 169 -23.51 -4.91 -10.93
N LEU A 170 -22.59 -4.79 -9.97
CA LEU A 170 -22.46 -3.59 -9.16
C LEU A 170 -21.10 -2.91 -9.31
N LYS A 171 -20.02 -3.66 -9.44
CA LYS A 171 -18.66 -3.15 -9.56
C LYS A 171 -18.53 -2.20 -10.76
N GLY A 172 -17.89 -1.08 -10.55
CA GLY A 172 -17.65 -0.09 -11.61
C GLY A 172 -18.86 0.75 -12.00
N ARG A 173 -20.05 0.52 -11.45
CA ARG A 173 -21.16 1.46 -11.57
C ARG A 173 -20.82 2.71 -10.80
N LYS A 174 -20.99 3.88 -11.42
CA LYS A 174 -20.79 5.17 -10.72
C LYS A 174 -21.61 5.17 -9.44
N ASN A 175 -20.91 5.12 -8.31
CA ASN A 175 -21.56 5.27 -7.01
C ASN A 175 -22.09 6.69 -6.91
N ARG A 176 -23.41 6.86 -6.87
CA ARG A 176 -24.05 8.18 -6.75
C ARG A 176 -23.77 8.86 -5.40
N LEU A 177 -23.17 8.14 -4.46
CA LEU A 177 -22.78 8.62 -3.13
C LEU A 177 -21.29 8.92 -3.02
N ALA A 178 -20.50 8.68 -4.08
CA ALA A 178 -19.12 9.14 -4.14
C ALA A 178 -19.10 10.64 -4.44
N PRO A 179 -18.29 11.43 -3.72
CA PRO A 179 -18.14 12.86 -3.95
C PRO A 179 -17.54 13.16 -5.32
#